data_68903217da6d2166a51e342a2c558e31
#
_entry.id   68903217da6d2166a51e342a2c558e31
#
_cell.length_a   1.000
_cell.length_b   1.000
_cell.length_c   1.000
_cell.angle_alpha   90.00
_cell.angle_beta   90.00
_cell.angle_gamma   90.00
#
_symmetry.space_group_name_H-M   'P 1'
#
loop_
_entity.id
_entity.type
_entity.pdbx_description
1 polymer ?
#
loop_
_entity_poly.entity_id
_entity_poly.type
_entity_poly.pdbx_seq_one_letter_code
_entity_poly.pdbx_strand_id
1 'polypeptide(L)'
;MFCEECGKKIDDRARFCEYCGTPVAIDIPQPQEQVPAQPPISSQYQPLEAHRRPRGDEPYEDDTKKNLSMVKKIILIALEICFFLPFCTVSCGNYSIDISGFTATFGSSEYDMDIGAAIYPGILFILPIIALILIFKAQSDRTEKSERLSNNFSLATGCIDLIVLFAFYAQITSEVQKQLGSYDSYDLSEIMGDVLSFEMGYYLEIILNALLIIIFAYQKSKEK
;
A
#
# COMPACT_ATOMS: atom_id res chain seq x y z
N MET A 1 41.48 33.26 -1.32
CA MET A 1 40.85 34.24 -0.40
C MET A 1 39.90 33.52 0.57
N PHE A 2 39.35 34.22 1.57
CA PHE A 2 38.35 33.63 2.47
C PHE A 2 36.99 34.28 2.20
N CYS A 3 35.92 33.48 2.27
CA CYS A 3 34.56 33.99 2.15
C CYS A 3 34.20 34.84 3.38
N GLU A 4 33.71 36.04 3.16
CA GLU A 4 33.35 36.99 4.26
C GLU A 4 32.13 36.49 5.05
N GLU A 5 31.22 35.74 4.44
CA GLU A 5 30.01 35.25 5.09
C GLU A 5 30.22 33.97 5.91
N CYS A 6 30.99 33.00 5.40
CA CYS A 6 31.14 31.70 6.07
C CYS A 6 32.56 31.43 6.59
N GLY A 7 33.53 32.32 6.35
CA GLY A 7 34.92 32.21 6.80
C GLY A 7 35.75 31.09 6.19
N LYS A 8 35.21 30.32 5.26
CA LYS A 8 35.92 29.20 4.61
C LYS A 8 36.81 29.70 3.49
N LYS A 9 37.95 29.01 3.31
CA LYS A 9 38.90 29.27 2.23
C LYS A 9 38.29 28.89 0.89
N ILE A 10 38.30 29.79 -0.08
CA ILE A 10 37.78 29.63 -1.43
C ILE A 10 38.88 29.94 -2.46
N ASP A 11 38.70 29.44 -3.70
CA ASP A 11 39.61 29.76 -4.79
C ASP A 11 39.61 31.29 -5.07
N ASP A 12 40.76 31.85 -5.39
CA ASP A 12 40.94 33.28 -5.65
C ASP A 12 40.23 33.77 -6.93
N ARG A 13 39.74 32.84 -7.76
CA ARG A 13 38.98 33.10 -9.00
C ARG A 13 37.50 32.71 -8.91
N ALA A 14 37.05 32.20 -7.74
CA ALA A 14 35.68 31.78 -7.57
C ALA A 14 34.71 32.98 -7.56
N ARG A 15 33.72 32.97 -8.42
CA ARG A 15 32.65 34.01 -8.46
C ARG A 15 31.61 33.80 -7.36
N PHE A 16 31.52 32.59 -6.79
CA PHE A 16 30.61 32.24 -5.72
C PHE A 16 31.33 31.30 -4.74
N CYS A 17 31.01 31.44 -3.48
CA CYS A 17 31.52 30.52 -2.47
C CYS A 17 30.87 29.15 -2.64
N GLU A 18 31.67 28.09 -2.81
CA GLU A 18 31.19 26.71 -2.97
C GLU A 18 30.52 26.12 -1.70
N TYR A 19 30.73 26.78 -0.55
CA TYR A 19 30.18 26.29 0.73
C TYR A 19 28.87 26.98 1.14
N CYS A 20 28.67 28.27 0.83
CA CYS A 20 27.49 29.01 1.23
C CYS A 20 26.74 29.68 0.06
N GLY A 21 27.29 29.61 -1.17
CA GLY A 21 26.67 30.18 -2.37
C GLY A 21 26.72 31.72 -2.48
N THR A 22 27.35 32.41 -1.53
CA THR A 22 27.44 33.87 -1.55
C THR A 22 28.33 34.32 -2.72
N PRO A 23 27.92 35.36 -3.51
CA PRO A 23 28.74 35.93 -4.57
C PRO A 23 29.98 36.60 -3.99
N VAL A 24 31.14 36.37 -4.61
CA VAL A 24 32.42 36.98 -4.21
C VAL A 24 32.74 38.15 -5.14
N ALA A 25 32.92 39.35 -4.59
CA ALA A 25 33.33 40.49 -5.36
C ALA A 25 34.78 40.32 -5.84
N ILE A 26 34.96 40.14 -7.12
CA ILE A 26 36.30 40.11 -7.74
C ILE A 26 36.48 41.48 -8.40
N ASP A 27 37.40 42.30 -7.90
CA ASP A 27 37.83 43.53 -8.57
C ASP A 27 38.61 43.13 -9.83
N ILE A 28 37.91 43.02 -10.97
CA ILE A 28 38.54 42.86 -12.29
C ILE A 28 38.75 44.27 -12.82
N PRO A 29 40.00 44.73 -13.07
CA PRO A 29 40.24 45.96 -13.80
C PRO A 29 39.62 45.83 -15.22
N GLN A 30 38.57 46.60 -15.47
CA GLN A 30 37.97 46.65 -16.81
C GLN A 30 38.94 47.36 -17.78
N PRO A 31 39.29 46.75 -18.92
CA PRO A 31 39.90 47.48 -20.02
C PRO A 31 38.86 48.50 -20.56
N GLN A 32 39.18 49.77 -20.55
CA GLN A 32 38.36 50.81 -21.18
C GLN A 32 38.37 50.59 -22.71
N GLU A 33 37.37 49.93 -23.22
CA GLU A 33 37.10 49.88 -24.65
C GLU A 33 36.18 51.05 -25.00
N GLN A 34 36.72 52.03 -25.75
CA GLN A 34 35.99 53.17 -26.31
C GLN A 34 34.94 52.67 -27.30
N VAL A 35 33.68 52.72 -26.90
CA VAL A 35 32.54 52.45 -27.79
C VAL A 35 32.08 53.74 -28.43
N PRO A 36 31.94 53.83 -29.79
CA PRO A 36 31.39 54.99 -30.50
C PRO A 36 29.93 55.23 -30.08
N ALA A 37 29.56 56.51 -29.95
CA ALA A 37 28.24 56.97 -29.58
C ALA A 37 27.13 56.36 -30.46
N GLN A 38 26.27 55.53 -29.91
CA GLN A 38 25.01 55.11 -30.53
C GLN A 38 23.87 56.07 -30.12
N PRO A 39 22.90 56.30 -31.06
CA PRO A 39 21.77 57.18 -30.76
C PRO A 39 20.83 56.60 -29.66
N PRO A 40 20.03 57.43 -28.99
CA PRO A 40 19.22 57.00 -27.84
C PRO A 40 18.13 56.07 -28.29
N ILE A 41 18.30 54.76 -27.96
CA ILE A 41 17.25 53.79 -28.06
C ILE A 41 16.37 53.97 -26.79
N SER A 42 15.10 54.33 -27.02
CA SER A 42 14.07 54.40 -26.00
C SER A 42 14.04 53.10 -25.23
N SER A 43 14.46 53.18 -23.99
CA SER A 43 14.47 52.04 -23.05
C SER A 43 13.09 51.58 -22.73
N GLN A 44 12.56 50.61 -23.46
CA GLN A 44 11.65 49.63 -22.83
C GLN A 44 12.52 48.64 -22.08
N TYR A 45 12.96 49.04 -20.89
CA TYR A 45 13.42 48.06 -19.90
C TYR A 45 12.21 47.22 -19.51
N GLN A 46 11.95 46.15 -20.22
CA GLN A 46 11.27 45.02 -19.63
C GLN A 46 12.25 44.43 -18.62
N PRO A 47 11.90 44.37 -17.33
CA PRO A 47 12.68 43.58 -16.41
C PRO A 47 12.69 42.18 -17.02
N LEU A 48 13.86 41.66 -17.37
CA LEU A 48 14.07 40.23 -17.53
C LEU A 48 13.60 39.65 -16.20
N GLU A 49 12.34 39.25 -16.17
CA GLU A 49 11.90 38.30 -15.18
C GLU A 49 12.94 37.18 -15.30
N ALA A 50 13.86 37.21 -14.33
CA ALA A 50 14.74 36.11 -14.11
C ALA A 50 13.81 34.91 -14.17
N HIS A 51 13.92 34.11 -15.24
CA HIS A 51 13.44 32.75 -15.23
C HIS A 51 14.20 32.07 -14.09
N ARG A 52 13.79 32.40 -12.83
CA ARG A 52 13.81 31.42 -11.77
C ARG A 52 13.04 30.27 -12.38
N ARG A 53 13.78 29.34 -12.99
CA ARG A 53 13.24 27.98 -13.10
C ARG A 53 12.68 27.75 -11.72
N PRO A 54 11.36 27.52 -11.59
CA PRO A 54 10.87 27.08 -10.32
C PRO A 54 11.78 25.91 -10.00
N ARG A 55 12.65 26.10 -8.99
CA ARG A 55 13.30 24.98 -8.31
C ARG A 55 12.09 24.12 -7.99
N GLY A 56 11.92 23.05 -8.80
CA GLY A 56 10.74 22.25 -8.70
C GLY A 56 10.56 21.97 -7.22
N ASP A 57 9.55 22.60 -6.67
CA ASP A 57 8.86 22.08 -5.54
C ASP A 57 8.24 20.79 -6.05
N GLU A 58 9.10 19.81 -6.39
CA GLU A 58 8.66 18.44 -6.32
C GLU A 58 8.15 18.34 -4.89
N PRO A 59 6.82 18.18 -4.71
CA PRO A 59 6.29 18.03 -3.38
C PRO A 59 7.13 16.90 -2.77
N TYR A 60 7.86 17.23 -1.70
CA TYR A 60 8.56 16.23 -0.89
C TYR A 60 7.50 15.22 -0.50
N GLU A 61 7.37 14.22 -1.36
CA GLU A 61 6.42 13.14 -1.15
C GLU A 61 6.96 12.45 0.10
N ASP A 62 6.26 12.67 1.20
CA ASP A 62 6.64 12.17 2.50
C ASP A 62 6.98 10.69 2.32
N ASP A 63 8.25 10.32 2.44
CA ASP A 63 8.76 8.96 2.26
C ASP A 63 7.92 7.96 3.06
N THR A 64 7.31 8.41 4.14
CA THR A 64 6.37 7.64 4.96
C THR A 64 5.11 7.27 4.16
N LYS A 65 4.53 8.19 3.36
CA LYS A 65 3.34 7.91 2.55
C LYS A 65 3.65 6.90 1.45
N LYS A 66 4.79 7.05 0.80
CA LYS A 66 5.26 6.14 -0.25
C LYS A 66 5.49 4.73 0.29
N ASN A 67 6.19 4.62 1.43
CA ASN A 67 6.44 3.34 2.08
C ASN A 67 5.14 2.67 2.52
N LEU A 68 4.19 3.43 3.06
CA LEU A 68 2.91 2.92 3.53
C LEU A 68 2.03 2.42 2.36
N SER A 69 2.06 3.11 1.22
CA SER A 69 1.41 2.65 -0.01
C SER A 69 2.03 1.35 -0.53
N MET A 70 3.34 1.20 -0.44
CA MET A 70 4.03 -0.03 -0.82
C MET A 70 3.63 -1.20 0.09
N VAL A 71 3.61 -0.99 1.41
CA VAL A 71 3.20 -2.01 2.38
C VAL A 71 1.77 -2.49 2.13
N LYS A 72 0.82 -1.59 1.85
CA LYS A 72 -0.57 -1.96 1.50
C LYS A 72 -0.63 -2.88 0.29
N LYS A 73 0.13 -2.58 -0.77
CA LYS A 73 0.16 -3.43 -1.97
C LYS A 73 0.70 -4.81 -1.66
N ILE A 74 1.76 -4.89 -0.85
CA ILE A 74 2.33 -6.17 -0.44
C ILE A 74 1.31 -6.99 0.34
N ILE A 75 0.57 -6.37 1.27
CA ILE A 75 -0.48 -7.05 2.04
C ILE A 75 -1.59 -7.55 1.12
N LEU A 76 -2.08 -6.74 0.19
CA LEU A 76 -3.14 -7.13 -0.74
C LEU A 76 -2.69 -8.29 -1.66
N ILE A 77 -1.44 -8.29 -2.14
CA ILE A 77 -0.88 -9.40 -2.92
C ILE A 77 -0.75 -10.65 -2.04
N ALA A 78 -0.34 -10.51 -0.78
CA ALA A 78 -0.23 -11.62 0.14
C ALA A 78 -1.60 -12.26 0.44
N LEU A 79 -2.68 -11.46 0.55
CA LEU A 79 -4.06 -11.96 0.68
C LEU A 79 -4.45 -12.83 -0.51
N GLU A 80 -4.13 -12.42 -1.74
CA GLU A 80 -4.38 -13.24 -2.94
C GLU A 80 -3.67 -14.60 -2.91
N ILE A 81 -2.45 -14.63 -2.38
CA ILE A 81 -1.71 -15.88 -2.22
C ILE A 81 -2.35 -16.75 -1.13
N CYS A 82 -2.75 -16.15 -0.01
CA CYS A 82 -3.38 -16.86 1.11
C CYS A 82 -4.69 -17.52 0.72
N PHE A 83 -5.45 -16.93 -0.22
CA PHE A 83 -6.69 -17.52 -0.74
C PHE A 83 -6.52 -18.94 -1.31
N PHE A 84 -5.34 -19.24 -1.86
CA PHE A 84 -5.02 -20.58 -2.39
C PHE A 84 -4.43 -21.53 -1.34
N LEU A 85 -4.06 -21.03 -0.16
CA LEU A 85 -3.59 -21.88 0.94
C LEU A 85 -4.76 -22.58 1.62
N PRO A 86 -4.54 -23.74 2.25
CA PRO A 86 -5.57 -24.40 3.03
C PRO A 86 -6.04 -23.51 4.19
N PHE A 87 -7.36 -23.31 4.28
CA PHE A 87 -8.02 -22.61 5.38
C PHE A 87 -8.36 -23.56 6.51
N CYS A 88 -8.82 -24.73 6.14
CA CYS A 88 -9.07 -25.80 7.12
C CYS A 88 -8.90 -27.18 6.48
N THR A 89 -8.61 -28.14 7.32
CA THR A 89 -8.55 -29.56 6.99
C THR A 89 -9.67 -30.27 7.73
N VAL A 90 -10.46 -31.03 6.99
CA VAL A 90 -11.49 -31.91 7.54
C VAL A 90 -11.01 -33.34 7.45
N SER A 91 -10.88 -34.01 8.60
CA SER A 91 -10.40 -35.39 8.70
C SER A 91 -11.55 -36.32 9.04
N CYS A 92 -11.69 -37.40 8.29
CA CYS A 92 -12.69 -38.43 8.56
C CYS A 92 -12.03 -39.83 8.48
N GLY A 93 -11.68 -40.40 9.61
CA GLY A 93 -10.95 -41.64 9.69
C GLY A 93 -9.54 -41.55 9.08
N ASN A 94 -9.30 -42.29 8.00
CA ASN A 94 -7.99 -42.29 7.30
C ASN A 94 -7.90 -41.24 6.15
N TYR A 95 -8.92 -40.46 5.95
CA TYR A 95 -9.00 -39.45 4.88
C TYR A 95 -8.97 -38.05 5.46
N SER A 96 -8.20 -37.16 4.85
CA SER A 96 -8.19 -35.74 5.15
C SER A 96 -8.38 -34.95 3.87
N ILE A 97 -9.16 -33.88 3.95
CA ILE A 97 -9.47 -32.99 2.84
C ILE A 97 -9.10 -31.59 3.24
N ASP A 98 -8.24 -30.96 2.44
CA ASP A 98 -7.85 -29.58 2.62
C ASP A 98 -8.80 -28.65 1.86
N ILE A 99 -9.39 -27.70 2.56
CA ILE A 99 -10.31 -26.69 2.00
C ILE A 99 -9.60 -25.36 2.00
N SER A 100 -9.28 -24.84 0.81
CA SER A 100 -8.79 -23.47 0.59
C SER A 100 -9.95 -22.53 0.27
N GLY A 101 -9.69 -21.21 0.23
CA GLY A 101 -10.67 -20.25 -0.27
C GLY A 101 -11.12 -20.55 -1.69
N PHE A 102 -10.19 -21.02 -2.52
CA PHE A 102 -10.47 -21.43 -3.90
C PHE A 102 -11.41 -22.66 -3.96
N THR A 103 -11.07 -23.73 -3.25
CA THR A 103 -11.90 -24.95 -3.24
C THR A 103 -13.27 -24.71 -2.59
N ALA A 104 -13.34 -23.86 -1.57
CA ALA A 104 -14.61 -23.47 -0.94
C ALA A 104 -15.52 -22.68 -1.89
N THR A 105 -14.94 -21.91 -2.82
CA THR A 105 -15.69 -21.08 -3.77
C THR A 105 -16.14 -21.85 -5.01
N PHE A 106 -15.24 -22.64 -5.60
CA PHE A 106 -15.45 -23.29 -6.89
C PHE A 106 -15.78 -24.78 -6.80
N GLY A 107 -15.69 -25.32 -5.59
CA GLY A 107 -15.81 -26.77 -5.38
C GLY A 107 -14.53 -27.50 -5.75
N SER A 108 -14.44 -28.76 -5.36
CA SER A 108 -13.39 -29.68 -5.76
C SER A 108 -14.03 -30.78 -6.57
N SER A 109 -13.56 -31.01 -7.80
CA SER A 109 -14.01 -32.13 -8.64
C SER A 109 -13.46 -33.50 -8.20
N GLU A 110 -12.56 -33.48 -7.22
CA GLU A 110 -11.84 -34.65 -6.77
C GLU A 110 -12.62 -35.45 -5.72
N TYR A 111 -13.61 -34.81 -5.09
CA TYR A 111 -14.45 -35.42 -4.07
C TYR A 111 -15.92 -35.11 -4.38
N ASP A 112 -16.72 -36.17 -4.52
CA ASP A 112 -18.18 -36.15 -4.74
C ASP A 112 -18.95 -35.59 -3.49
N MET A 113 -18.25 -34.82 -2.64
CA MET A 113 -18.84 -34.06 -1.57
C MET A 113 -19.30 -32.72 -2.15
N ASP A 114 -20.58 -32.59 -2.33
CA ASP A 114 -21.29 -31.34 -2.59
C ASP A 114 -21.18 -30.46 -1.34
N ILE A 115 -19.94 -30.02 -1.03
CA ILE A 115 -19.73 -28.87 -0.16
C ILE A 115 -20.28 -27.72 -1.00
N GLY A 116 -21.56 -27.43 -0.80
CA GLY A 116 -22.32 -26.51 -1.60
C GLY A 116 -21.49 -25.28 -1.88
N ALA A 117 -21.13 -25.06 -3.14
CA ALA A 117 -20.25 -24.00 -3.57
C ALA A 117 -20.75 -22.67 -2.98
N ALA A 118 -20.11 -22.25 -1.92
CA ALA A 118 -20.48 -21.01 -1.28
C ALA A 118 -19.81 -19.88 -2.06
N ILE A 119 -20.58 -19.12 -2.82
CA ILE A 119 -20.06 -18.00 -3.63
C ILE A 119 -19.37 -16.93 -2.78
N TYR A 120 -19.75 -16.83 -1.49
CA TYR A 120 -19.26 -15.75 -0.62
C TYR A 120 -17.74 -15.81 -0.29
N PRO A 121 -17.03 -16.98 -0.20
CA PRO A 121 -15.58 -16.98 -0.04
C PRO A 121 -14.84 -16.33 -1.24
N GLY A 122 -15.44 -16.35 -2.44
CA GLY A 122 -14.89 -15.64 -3.59
C GLY A 122 -14.77 -14.13 -3.41
N ILE A 123 -15.47 -13.57 -2.44
CA ILE A 123 -15.32 -12.16 -2.06
C ILE A 123 -13.90 -11.88 -1.57
N LEU A 124 -13.28 -12.81 -0.83
CA LEU A 124 -11.90 -12.73 -0.33
C LEU A 124 -10.87 -12.60 -1.47
N PHE A 125 -11.22 -13.06 -2.67
CA PHE A 125 -10.38 -12.93 -3.85
C PHE A 125 -10.67 -11.65 -4.64
N ILE A 126 -11.94 -11.29 -4.80
CA ILE A 126 -12.34 -10.19 -5.68
C ILE A 126 -12.05 -8.82 -5.05
N LEU A 127 -12.31 -8.64 -3.76
CA LEU A 127 -12.16 -7.34 -3.10
C LEU A 127 -10.71 -6.86 -3.03
N PRO A 128 -9.70 -7.68 -2.64
CA PRO A 128 -8.31 -7.24 -2.64
C PRO A 128 -7.80 -6.89 -4.04
N ILE A 129 -8.23 -7.59 -5.10
CA ILE A 129 -7.89 -7.25 -6.49
C ILE A 129 -8.43 -5.85 -6.85
N ILE A 130 -9.71 -5.57 -6.55
CA ILE A 130 -10.30 -4.25 -6.81
C ILE A 130 -9.56 -3.18 -6.01
N ALA A 131 -9.25 -3.43 -4.73
CA ALA A 131 -8.47 -2.52 -3.90
C ALA A 131 -7.09 -2.23 -4.51
N LEU A 132 -6.40 -3.25 -5.01
CA LEU A 132 -5.11 -3.12 -5.67
C LEU A 132 -5.19 -2.26 -6.93
N ILE A 133 -6.19 -2.49 -7.78
CA ILE A 133 -6.43 -1.69 -8.99
C ILE A 133 -6.69 -0.22 -8.63
N LEU A 134 -7.47 0.06 -7.58
CA LEU A 134 -7.75 1.42 -7.12
C LEU A 134 -6.51 2.12 -6.59
N ILE A 135 -5.60 1.40 -5.88
CA ILE A 135 -4.32 1.94 -5.42
C ILE A 135 -3.44 2.33 -6.61
N PHE A 136 -3.33 1.47 -7.63
CA PHE A 136 -2.55 1.78 -8.83
C PHE A 136 -3.14 2.98 -9.60
N LYS A 137 -4.47 3.02 -9.73
CA LYS A 137 -5.15 4.15 -10.37
C LYS A 137 -4.92 5.45 -9.61
N ALA A 138 -5.01 5.44 -8.28
CA ALA A 138 -4.78 6.62 -7.44
C ALA A 138 -3.35 7.16 -7.60
N GLN A 139 -2.37 6.27 -7.75
CA GLN A 139 -0.99 6.68 -8.02
C GLN A 139 -0.79 7.30 -9.41
N SER A 140 -1.56 6.83 -10.40
CA SER A 140 -1.53 7.39 -11.76
C SER A 140 -2.20 8.76 -11.82
N ASP A 141 -3.38 8.88 -11.22
CA ASP A 141 -4.21 10.10 -11.30
C ASP A 141 -3.67 11.24 -10.42
N ARG A 142 -2.91 10.93 -9.38
CA ARG A 142 -2.35 11.87 -8.39
C ARG A 142 -3.36 12.88 -7.83
N THR A 143 -4.65 12.52 -7.80
CA THR A 143 -5.71 13.37 -7.27
C THR A 143 -6.07 12.94 -5.85
N GLU A 144 -6.24 13.90 -4.95
CA GLU A 144 -6.63 13.65 -3.56
C GLU A 144 -7.94 12.83 -3.46
N LYS A 145 -8.87 13.06 -4.38
CA LYS A 145 -10.14 12.31 -4.44
C LYS A 145 -9.93 10.83 -4.73
N SER A 146 -9.03 10.51 -5.67
CA SER A 146 -8.71 9.12 -6.04
C SER A 146 -7.99 8.42 -4.90
N GLU A 147 -7.09 9.12 -4.21
CA GLU A 147 -6.38 8.59 -3.06
C GLU A 147 -7.34 8.29 -1.88
N ARG A 148 -8.24 9.21 -1.55
CA ARG A 148 -9.27 9.00 -0.53
C ARG A 148 -10.19 7.83 -0.86
N LEU A 149 -10.60 7.70 -2.13
CA LEU A 149 -11.44 6.57 -2.59
C LEU A 149 -10.71 5.23 -2.38
N SER A 150 -9.48 5.14 -2.85
CA SER A 150 -8.64 3.94 -2.71
C SER A 150 -8.45 3.56 -1.25
N ASN A 151 -8.18 4.55 -0.41
CA ASN A 151 -8.00 4.34 1.01
C ASN A 151 -9.27 3.82 1.69
N ASN A 152 -10.43 4.45 1.45
CA ASN A 152 -11.70 4.01 2.04
C ASN A 152 -12.09 2.62 1.55
N PHE A 153 -11.83 2.31 0.28
CA PHE A 153 -12.12 1.00 -0.29
C PHE A 153 -11.24 -0.08 0.35
N SER A 154 -9.94 0.17 0.52
CA SER A 154 -9.04 -0.78 1.18
C SER A 154 -9.44 -1.07 2.64
N LEU A 155 -9.93 -0.06 3.36
CA LEU A 155 -10.49 -0.27 4.70
C LEU A 155 -11.73 -1.15 4.65
N ALA A 156 -12.67 -0.85 3.74
CA ALA A 156 -13.88 -1.63 3.58
C ALA A 156 -13.57 -3.09 3.22
N THR A 157 -12.58 -3.32 2.33
CA THR A 157 -12.08 -4.65 1.99
C THR A 157 -11.67 -5.41 3.25
N GLY A 158 -10.76 -4.87 4.05
CA GLY A 158 -10.29 -5.56 5.26
C GLY A 158 -11.43 -5.87 6.25
N CYS A 159 -12.40 -4.97 6.43
CA CYS A 159 -13.55 -5.21 7.29
C CYS A 159 -14.49 -6.28 6.74
N ILE A 160 -14.79 -6.25 5.44
CA ILE A 160 -15.68 -7.23 4.79
C ILE A 160 -15.03 -8.61 4.80
N ASP A 161 -13.73 -8.69 4.48
CA ASP A 161 -13.00 -9.95 4.45
C ASP A 161 -12.98 -10.63 5.83
N LEU A 162 -12.80 -9.86 6.92
CA LEU A 162 -12.92 -10.42 8.28
C LEU A 162 -14.32 -10.96 8.57
N ILE A 163 -15.37 -10.28 8.11
CA ILE A 163 -16.75 -10.75 8.27
C ILE A 163 -16.96 -12.05 7.50
N VAL A 164 -16.44 -12.13 6.27
CA VAL A 164 -16.52 -13.32 5.42
C VAL A 164 -15.78 -14.50 6.06
N LEU A 165 -14.58 -14.27 6.60
CA LEU A 165 -13.80 -15.30 7.30
C LEU A 165 -14.52 -15.81 8.55
N PHE A 166 -15.16 -14.92 9.31
CA PHE A 166 -15.96 -15.32 10.45
C PHE A 166 -17.22 -16.10 10.05
N ALA A 167 -17.89 -15.69 8.97
CA ALA A 167 -19.03 -16.41 8.43
C ALA A 167 -18.61 -17.81 7.92
N PHE A 168 -17.45 -17.91 7.26
CA PHE A 168 -16.89 -19.18 6.82
C PHE A 168 -16.60 -20.11 8.01
N TYR A 169 -15.96 -19.59 9.06
CA TYR A 169 -15.74 -20.34 10.31
C TYR A 169 -17.05 -20.90 10.88
N ALA A 170 -18.05 -20.04 11.04
CA ALA A 170 -19.34 -20.43 11.62
C ALA A 170 -20.07 -21.46 10.74
N GLN A 171 -20.01 -21.33 9.44
CA GLN A 171 -20.65 -22.26 8.51
C GLN A 171 -19.99 -23.65 8.54
N ILE A 172 -18.66 -23.71 8.40
CA ILE A 172 -17.93 -24.98 8.43
C ILE A 172 -18.14 -25.69 9.76
N THR A 173 -18.00 -24.98 10.86
CA THR A 173 -18.22 -25.54 12.21
C THR A 173 -19.64 -26.07 12.36
N SER A 174 -20.64 -25.33 11.90
CA SER A 174 -22.05 -25.75 11.95
C SER A 174 -22.31 -26.98 11.07
N GLU A 175 -21.69 -27.08 9.89
CA GLU A 175 -21.89 -28.20 8.98
C GLU A 175 -21.24 -29.47 9.53
N VAL A 176 -20.02 -29.38 10.05
CA VAL A 176 -19.34 -30.50 10.72
C VAL A 176 -20.14 -30.95 11.96
N GLN A 177 -20.65 -30.00 12.75
CA GLN A 177 -21.47 -30.31 13.92
C GLN A 177 -22.78 -31.05 13.57
N LYS A 178 -23.44 -30.67 12.48
CA LYS A 178 -24.64 -31.37 12.00
C LYS A 178 -24.34 -32.81 11.58
N GLN A 179 -23.22 -33.02 10.93
CA GLN A 179 -22.78 -34.35 10.51
C GLN A 179 -22.41 -35.24 11.72
N LEU A 180 -21.80 -34.65 12.76
CA LEU A 180 -21.45 -35.34 13.99
C LEU A 180 -22.62 -35.47 14.98
N GLY A 181 -23.71 -34.72 14.80
CA GLY A 181 -24.86 -34.61 15.71
C GLY A 181 -25.63 -35.89 16.00
N SER A 182 -25.15 -37.04 15.54
CA SER A 182 -25.60 -38.38 15.89
C SER A 182 -24.86 -38.97 17.13
N TYR A 183 -23.85 -38.27 17.63
CA TYR A 183 -23.04 -38.70 18.76
C TYR A 183 -23.48 -37.97 20.07
N ASP A 184 -23.43 -38.67 21.18
CA ASP A 184 -23.81 -38.11 22.50
C ASP A 184 -22.97 -36.88 22.85
N SER A 185 -23.61 -35.85 23.40
CA SER A 185 -23.13 -34.48 23.54
C SER A 185 -21.88 -34.28 24.46
N TYR A 186 -21.35 -35.30 25.08
CA TYR A 186 -20.25 -35.18 26.06
C TYR A 186 -18.85 -35.19 25.38
N ASP A 187 -18.70 -35.77 24.19
CA ASP A 187 -17.42 -35.89 23.51
C ASP A 187 -17.30 -34.95 22.24
N LEU A 188 -18.34 -34.17 21.96
CA LEU A 188 -18.46 -33.43 20.71
C LEU A 188 -17.32 -32.42 20.51
N SER A 189 -16.82 -31.76 21.58
CA SER A 189 -15.75 -30.77 21.48
C SER A 189 -14.37 -31.40 21.19
N GLU A 190 -14.13 -32.60 21.74
CA GLU A 190 -12.89 -33.35 21.54
C GLU A 190 -12.88 -33.94 20.13
N ILE A 191 -13.99 -34.57 19.72
CA ILE A 191 -14.17 -35.12 18.36
C ILE A 191 -14.09 -34.00 17.30
N MET A 192 -14.67 -32.81 17.56
CA MET A 192 -14.58 -31.68 16.64
C MET A 192 -13.13 -31.21 16.41
N GLY A 193 -12.29 -31.22 17.46
CA GLY A 193 -10.87 -30.84 17.31
C GLY A 193 -10.08 -31.84 16.47
N ASP A 194 -10.44 -33.12 16.51
CA ASP A 194 -9.80 -34.17 15.70
C ASP A 194 -10.29 -34.18 14.25
N VAL A 195 -11.54 -33.75 14.03
CA VAL A 195 -12.18 -33.75 12.68
C VAL A 195 -11.91 -32.48 11.90
N LEU A 196 -11.87 -31.32 12.57
CA LEU A 196 -11.72 -30.00 11.93
C LEU A 196 -10.55 -29.25 12.54
N SER A 197 -9.52 -29.01 11.74
CA SER A 197 -8.40 -28.14 12.07
C SER A 197 -8.37 -26.92 11.15
N PHE A 198 -8.16 -25.73 11.74
CA PHE A 198 -7.91 -24.53 10.94
C PHE A 198 -6.43 -24.40 10.64
N GLU A 199 -6.11 -24.13 9.39
CA GLU A 199 -4.77 -24.15 8.85
C GLU A 199 -4.17 -22.73 8.74
N MET A 200 -2.89 -22.66 8.37
CA MET A 200 -2.11 -21.43 8.31
C MET A 200 -2.75 -20.38 7.38
N GLY A 201 -3.37 -20.80 6.28
CA GLY A 201 -4.03 -19.89 5.33
C GLY A 201 -5.10 -19.03 5.99
N TYR A 202 -5.95 -19.65 6.81
CA TYR A 202 -7.01 -18.94 7.55
C TYR A 202 -6.47 -17.90 8.54
N TYR A 203 -5.47 -18.28 9.33
CA TYR A 203 -4.88 -17.36 10.31
C TYR A 203 -4.10 -16.22 9.65
N LEU A 204 -3.39 -16.49 8.56
CA LEU A 204 -2.69 -15.46 7.80
C LEU A 204 -3.66 -14.44 7.19
N GLU A 205 -4.79 -14.89 6.65
CA GLU A 205 -5.85 -14.01 6.15
C GLU A 205 -6.36 -13.06 7.25
N ILE A 206 -6.64 -13.57 8.43
CA ILE A 206 -7.07 -12.73 9.57
C ILE A 206 -6.00 -11.70 9.92
N ILE A 207 -4.74 -12.13 10.05
CA ILE A 207 -3.63 -11.24 10.44
C ILE A 207 -3.41 -10.15 9.39
N LEU A 208 -3.40 -10.50 8.11
CA LEU A 208 -3.16 -9.56 7.01
C LEU A 208 -4.30 -8.54 6.90
N ASN A 209 -5.55 -8.95 7.04
CA ASN A 209 -6.69 -8.04 7.04
C ASN A 209 -6.68 -7.12 8.27
N ALA A 210 -6.33 -7.63 9.45
CA ALA A 210 -6.17 -6.81 10.65
C ALA A 210 -5.05 -5.78 10.47
N LEU A 211 -3.90 -6.15 9.90
CA LEU A 211 -2.80 -5.24 9.58
C LEU A 211 -3.24 -4.16 8.57
N LEU A 212 -4.01 -4.52 7.56
CA LEU A 212 -4.55 -3.58 6.58
C LEU A 212 -5.41 -2.51 7.25
N ILE A 213 -6.29 -2.91 8.16
CA ILE A 213 -7.14 -2.01 8.94
C ILE A 213 -6.31 -1.10 9.85
N ILE A 214 -5.31 -1.63 10.56
CA ILE A 214 -4.42 -0.87 11.45
C ILE A 214 -3.65 0.21 10.67
N ILE A 215 -3.07 -0.16 9.53
CA ILE A 215 -2.34 0.77 8.66
C ILE A 215 -3.26 1.92 8.23
N PHE A 216 -4.49 1.60 7.88
CA PHE A 216 -5.46 2.60 7.48
C PHE A 216 -5.87 3.52 8.63
N ALA A 217 -6.14 2.97 9.80
CA ALA A 217 -6.46 3.75 11.00
C ALA A 217 -5.30 4.70 11.37
N TYR A 218 -4.05 4.23 11.24
CA TYR A 218 -2.85 5.04 11.44
C TYR A 218 -2.76 6.20 10.46
N GLN A 219 -3.04 5.98 9.16
CA GLN A 219 -3.05 7.06 8.17
C GLN A 219 -4.08 8.13 8.50
N LYS A 220 -5.30 7.70 8.80
CA LYS A 220 -6.40 8.62 9.14
C LYS A 220 -6.13 9.43 10.41
N SER A 221 -5.37 8.87 11.35
CA SER A 221 -4.96 9.59 12.57
C SER A 221 -3.96 10.71 12.30
N LYS A 222 -3.12 10.57 11.26
CA LYS A 222 -2.14 11.61 10.87
C LYS A 222 -2.70 12.71 9.99
N GLU A 223 -3.86 12.50 9.38
CA GLU A 223 -4.55 13.48 8.53
C GLU A 223 -5.41 14.48 9.33
N LYS A 224 -5.55 14.28 10.65
CA LYS A 224 -6.21 15.20 11.59
C LYS A 224 -5.22 16.14 12.24
#